data_b8c972ab40ea92a395e6e4ca40742369
#
_entry.id   b8c972ab40ea92a395e6e4ca40742369
#
_cell.length_a   1.000
_cell.length_b   1.000
_cell.length_c   1.000
_cell.angle_alpha   90.00
_cell.angle_beta   90.00
_cell.angle_gamma   90.00
#
_symmetry.space_group_name_H-M   'P 1'
#
loop_
_entity.id
_entity.type
_entity.pdbx_description
1 polymer ?
#
loop_
_entity_poly.entity_id
_entity_poly.type
_entity_poly.pdbx_seq_one_letter_code
_entity_poly.pdbx_strand_id
1 'polypeptide(L)'
;MEVKAETMRESEPNNTIETSNIITRNDETAYGAANGTYDGQSVVYGYSSKDDIDFYKVYLYQGINYMTCNDHDFEYEITGKDGTLIQKGIYKDLNIFGPTAYKVDIPRTDYYYIKINGCSSKSESYLFLIGSPTYSVNNYSVKCTEGTVSMTQSNGNKIVHFDLTSVEDIPKDAIVYSVSMFGIRTTAVKSIKLKNEKDKKEILLEKYVWNKKALIAMEMPAVSTWSAILEYNKNISFIPTLRVDYAYPVYNTMIQ
;
A
#
# COMPACT_ATOMS: atom_id res chain seq x y z
N MET A 1 3.74 20.67 -3.26
CA MET A 1 3.87 20.85 -1.80
C MET A 1 3.87 19.44 -1.23
N GLU A 2 4.98 18.97 -0.66
CA GLU A 2 5.02 17.65 -0.02
C GLU A 2 4.17 17.73 1.25
N VAL A 3 3.11 16.94 1.31
CA VAL A 3 2.29 16.78 2.52
C VAL A 3 2.94 15.67 3.35
N LYS A 4 3.61 16.05 4.42
CA LYS A 4 4.24 15.09 5.34
C LYS A 4 3.19 14.26 6.07
N ALA A 5 3.59 13.09 6.58
CA ALA A 5 2.78 12.33 7.52
C ALA A 5 2.44 13.17 8.74
N GLU A 6 1.18 13.16 9.15
CA GLU A 6 0.66 13.91 10.29
C GLU A 6 0.03 12.97 11.31
N THR A 7 0.30 13.21 12.59
CA THR A 7 -0.41 12.53 13.69
C THR A 7 -1.17 13.57 14.47
N MET A 8 -2.49 13.46 14.45
CA MET A 8 -3.38 14.32 15.22
C MET A 8 -3.82 13.58 16.48
N ARG A 9 -3.71 14.26 17.62
CA ARG A 9 -4.24 13.77 18.89
C ARG A 9 -5.57 14.48 19.16
N GLU A 10 -6.49 13.77 19.75
CA GLU A 10 -7.74 14.38 20.20
C GLU A 10 -7.45 15.52 21.19
N SER A 11 -8.38 16.46 21.25
CA SER A 11 -8.39 17.58 22.19
C SER A 11 -9.77 17.70 22.79
N GLU A 12 -9.86 17.52 24.09
CA GLU A 12 -11.09 17.62 24.85
C GLU A 12 -11.44 19.08 25.24
N PRO A 13 -12.75 19.43 25.36
CA PRO A 13 -13.91 18.58 25.11
C PRO A 13 -14.24 18.49 23.61
N ASN A 14 -14.57 17.29 23.11
CA ASN A 14 -14.95 17.03 21.73
C ASN A 14 -16.25 16.20 21.62
N ASN A 15 -17.10 16.23 22.65
CA ASN A 15 -18.26 15.36 22.86
C ASN A 15 -19.51 15.79 22.05
N THR A 16 -19.41 16.86 21.24
CA THR A 16 -20.51 17.34 20.39
C THR A 16 -20.02 17.74 19.00
N ILE A 17 -20.94 17.86 18.05
CA ILE A 17 -20.62 18.34 16.68
C ILE A 17 -19.98 19.73 16.72
N GLU A 18 -20.44 20.62 17.62
CA GLU A 18 -19.94 21.99 17.75
C GLU A 18 -18.51 22.04 18.30
N THR A 19 -18.15 21.09 19.13
CA THR A 19 -16.82 20.97 19.75
C THR A 19 -15.91 19.97 19.02
N SER A 20 -16.35 19.43 17.87
CA SER A 20 -15.63 18.41 17.12
C SER A 20 -14.21 18.83 16.74
N ASN A 21 -13.27 17.94 16.89
CA ASN A 21 -11.89 18.14 16.42
C ASN A 21 -11.85 18.13 14.90
N ILE A 22 -11.24 19.14 14.28
CA ILE A 22 -11.05 19.19 12.84
C ILE A 22 -9.83 18.33 12.49
N ILE A 23 -10.03 17.35 11.62
CA ILE A 23 -8.99 16.44 11.19
C ILE A 23 -8.71 16.55 9.69
N THR A 24 -7.49 16.21 9.30
CA THR A 24 -7.06 16.14 7.91
C THR A 24 -7.44 14.78 7.33
N ARG A 25 -7.94 14.77 6.10
CA ARG A 25 -8.18 13.55 5.34
C ARG A 25 -6.86 12.81 5.09
N ASN A 26 -6.90 11.47 5.20
CA ASN A 26 -5.78 10.64 4.75
C ASN A 26 -5.66 10.68 3.23
N ASP A 27 -4.50 11.12 2.73
CA ASP A 27 -4.15 11.17 1.32
C ASP A 27 -2.83 10.40 1.06
N GLU A 28 -2.58 9.35 1.86
CA GLU A 28 -1.43 8.49 1.71
C GLU A 28 -1.34 7.95 0.27
N THR A 29 -0.11 7.84 -0.21
CA THR A 29 0.18 7.37 -1.56
C THR A 29 1.08 6.13 -1.55
N ALA A 30 0.99 5.32 -2.60
CA ALA A 30 1.92 4.21 -2.81
C ALA A 30 3.38 4.68 -2.85
N TYR A 31 3.65 5.91 -3.32
CA TYR A 31 4.98 6.51 -3.34
C TYR A 31 5.49 6.78 -1.91
N GLY A 32 4.67 7.36 -1.05
CA GLY A 32 5.02 7.62 0.35
C GLY A 32 5.36 6.33 1.11
N ALA A 33 4.52 5.31 0.95
CA ALA A 33 4.75 3.99 1.55
C ALA A 33 6.05 3.34 1.04
N ALA A 34 6.28 3.35 -0.29
CA ALA A 34 7.47 2.77 -0.92
C ALA A 34 8.79 3.41 -0.46
N ASN A 35 8.77 4.70 -0.14
CA ASN A 35 9.94 5.44 0.35
C ASN A 35 10.05 5.48 1.88
N GLY A 36 9.04 4.99 2.60
CA GLY A 36 8.99 5.05 4.07
C GLY A 36 8.79 6.45 4.63
N THR A 37 8.32 7.40 3.80
CA THR A 37 8.01 8.78 4.21
C THR A 37 6.57 8.92 4.69
N TYR A 38 5.69 8.01 4.22
CA TYR A 38 4.24 8.02 4.46
C TYR A 38 3.58 9.35 4.12
N ASP A 39 4.07 10.00 3.06
CA ASP A 39 3.58 11.30 2.62
C ASP A 39 2.07 11.26 2.37
N GLY A 40 1.36 12.24 2.94
CA GLY A 40 -0.10 12.34 2.90
C GLY A 40 -0.84 11.49 3.93
N GLN A 41 -0.14 10.66 4.71
CA GLN A 41 -0.79 9.90 5.79
C GLN A 41 -1.25 10.85 6.90
N SER A 42 -2.50 10.71 7.33
CA SER A 42 -3.08 11.46 8.43
C SER A 42 -3.73 10.51 9.43
N VAL A 43 -3.05 10.33 10.57
CA VAL A 43 -3.46 9.42 11.65
C VAL A 43 -4.13 10.21 12.75
N VAL A 44 -5.32 9.77 13.16
CA VAL A 44 -6.03 10.28 14.34
C VAL A 44 -5.83 9.30 15.49
N TYR A 45 -5.42 9.82 16.62
CA TYR A 45 -5.19 9.07 17.84
C TYR A 45 -5.99 9.66 19.00
N GLY A 46 -6.82 8.86 19.65
CA GLY A 46 -7.65 9.29 20.75
C GLY A 46 -7.82 8.22 21.83
N TYR A 47 -8.58 8.57 22.86
CA TYR A 47 -8.97 7.70 23.98
C TYR A 47 -10.45 7.82 24.21
N SER A 48 -11.17 6.73 24.33
CA SER A 48 -12.60 6.75 24.63
C SER A 48 -13.01 5.62 25.54
N SER A 49 -14.15 5.78 26.19
CA SER A 49 -14.84 4.74 26.95
C SER A 49 -16.30 4.66 26.50
N LYS A 50 -17.06 3.70 27.02
CA LYS A 50 -18.50 3.59 26.69
C LYS A 50 -19.35 4.80 27.13
N ASP A 51 -18.84 5.63 28.04
CA ASP A 51 -19.51 6.81 28.57
C ASP A 51 -18.93 8.11 27.97
N ASP A 52 -18.02 8.00 27.02
CA ASP A 52 -17.32 9.07 26.35
C ASP A 52 -17.57 9.03 24.85
N ILE A 53 -17.79 10.19 24.24
CA ILE A 53 -18.14 10.32 22.82
C ILE A 53 -17.24 11.37 22.19
N ASP A 54 -16.49 10.97 21.16
CA ASP A 54 -15.59 11.85 20.42
C ASP A 54 -16.15 12.20 19.06
N PHE A 55 -16.20 13.49 18.74
CA PHE A 55 -16.57 13.95 17.42
C PHE A 55 -15.38 14.53 16.66
N TYR A 56 -15.26 14.10 15.40
CA TYR A 56 -14.27 14.59 14.44
C TYR A 56 -14.98 15.15 13.22
N LYS A 57 -14.43 16.23 12.67
CA LYS A 57 -14.90 16.85 11.43
C LYS A 57 -13.84 16.73 10.35
N VAL A 58 -14.20 16.17 9.20
CA VAL A 58 -13.28 15.92 8.09
C VAL A 58 -13.90 16.30 6.75
N TYR A 59 -13.09 16.80 5.82
CA TYR A 59 -13.50 17.05 4.43
C TYR A 59 -13.22 15.82 3.59
N LEU A 60 -14.27 15.18 3.05
CA LEU A 60 -14.15 13.97 2.24
C LEU A 60 -14.59 14.24 0.80
N TYR A 61 -13.95 13.56 -0.14
CA TYR A 61 -14.31 13.60 -1.55
C TYR A 61 -15.39 12.57 -1.88
N GLN A 62 -16.25 12.92 -2.85
CA GLN A 62 -17.25 12.00 -3.38
C GLN A 62 -16.61 10.70 -3.88
N GLY A 63 -17.29 9.59 -3.65
CA GLY A 63 -16.87 8.25 -4.05
C GLY A 63 -16.30 7.45 -2.89
N ILE A 64 -15.51 6.44 -3.23
CA ILE A 64 -15.00 5.47 -2.25
C ILE A 64 -13.87 6.09 -1.44
N ASN A 65 -14.07 6.14 -0.12
CA ASN A 65 -13.06 6.41 0.88
C ASN A 65 -12.88 5.16 1.75
N TYR A 66 -11.86 5.14 2.58
CA TYR A 66 -11.58 4.05 3.50
C TYR A 66 -11.41 4.62 4.90
N MET A 67 -12.05 3.99 5.88
CA MET A 67 -11.76 4.20 7.29
C MET A 67 -10.89 3.04 7.75
N THR A 68 -9.63 3.32 7.99
CA THR A 68 -8.65 2.33 8.46
C THR A 68 -8.49 2.47 9.96
N CYS A 69 -8.72 1.40 10.70
CA CYS A 69 -8.77 1.37 12.16
C CYS A 69 -7.72 0.43 12.73
N ASN A 70 -7.23 0.75 13.91
CA ASN A 70 -6.32 -0.08 14.69
C ASN A 70 -6.49 0.21 16.18
N ASP A 71 -5.81 -0.58 17.03
CA ASP A 71 -5.79 -0.49 18.49
C ASP A 71 -7.03 -1.17 19.12
N HIS A 72 -7.72 -0.56 20.11
CA HIS A 72 -8.81 -1.23 20.84
C HIS A 72 -10.17 -1.11 20.15
N ASP A 73 -11.12 -1.92 20.59
CA ASP A 73 -12.50 -1.94 20.08
C ASP A 73 -13.22 -0.59 20.28
N PHE A 74 -13.89 -0.12 19.25
CA PHE A 74 -14.75 1.06 19.31
C PHE A 74 -15.92 0.99 18.31
N GLU A 75 -16.99 1.72 18.62
CA GLU A 75 -18.07 1.97 17.69
C GLU A 75 -17.83 3.27 16.92
N TYR A 76 -18.25 3.32 15.66
CA TYR A 76 -18.19 4.54 14.87
C TYR A 76 -19.47 4.81 14.10
N GLU A 77 -19.77 6.10 13.92
CA GLU A 77 -20.81 6.59 13.01
C GLU A 77 -20.22 7.70 12.14
N ILE A 78 -20.52 7.67 10.85
CA ILE A 78 -20.16 8.72 9.88
C ILE A 78 -21.45 9.38 9.41
N THR A 79 -21.56 10.68 9.61
CA THR A 79 -22.74 11.46 9.23
C THR A 79 -22.39 12.66 8.37
N GLY A 80 -23.32 13.05 7.49
CA GLY A 80 -23.26 14.32 6.78
C GLY A 80 -23.51 15.51 7.72
N LYS A 81 -23.21 16.72 7.26
CA LYS A 81 -23.46 17.95 8.02
C LYS A 81 -24.94 18.22 8.34
N ASP A 82 -25.85 17.55 7.64
CA ASP A 82 -27.30 17.60 7.85
C ASP A 82 -27.80 16.49 8.79
N GLY A 83 -26.89 15.72 9.40
CA GLY A 83 -27.19 14.59 10.27
C GLY A 83 -27.54 13.29 9.53
N THR A 84 -27.49 13.27 8.19
CA THR A 84 -27.76 12.05 7.41
C THR A 84 -26.68 11.02 7.71
N LEU A 85 -27.09 9.84 8.19
CA LEU A 85 -26.19 8.71 8.43
C LEU A 85 -25.67 8.16 7.11
N ILE A 86 -24.33 8.12 6.96
CA ILE A 86 -23.63 7.53 5.83
C ILE A 86 -23.27 6.07 6.13
N GLN A 87 -22.65 5.86 7.28
CA GLN A 87 -22.20 4.52 7.71
C GLN A 87 -22.10 4.46 9.23
N LYS A 88 -22.27 3.28 9.78
CA LYS A 88 -21.94 2.97 11.16
C LYS A 88 -21.38 1.56 11.25
N GLY A 89 -20.56 1.30 12.24
CA GLY A 89 -19.97 -0.02 12.47
C GLY A 89 -19.29 -0.11 13.81
N ILE A 90 -18.72 -1.28 14.06
CA ILE A 90 -17.91 -1.56 15.23
C ILE A 90 -16.56 -2.06 14.71
N TYR A 91 -15.49 -1.39 15.06
CA TYR A 91 -14.16 -1.92 14.92
C TYR A 91 -13.92 -2.93 16.05
N LYS A 92 -13.43 -4.10 15.70
CA LYS A 92 -13.01 -5.15 16.63
C LYS A 92 -11.52 -5.40 16.43
N ASP A 93 -10.76 -5.27 17.52
CA ASP A 93 -9.38 -5.73 17.54
C ASP A 93 -9.39 -7.27 17.57
N LEU A 94 -9.12 -7.86 16.42
CA LEU A 94 -9.07 -9.32 16.25
C LEU A 94 -7.69 -9.90 16.59
N ASN A 95 -6.77 -9.10 17.13
CA ASN A 95 -5.36 -9.48 17.32
C ASN A 95 -4.70 -10.00 16.03
N ILE A 96 -5.20 -9.57 14.87
CA ILE A 96 -4.58 -9.83 13.57
C ILE A 96 -3.51 -8.78 13.30
N PHE A 97 -2.40 -9.22 12.76
CA PHE A 97 -1.33 -8.30 12.36
C PHE A 97 -1.83 -7.36 11.26
N GLY A 98 -1.98 -6.10 11.60
CA GLY A 98 -2.27 -5.02 10.67
C GLY A 98 -3.61 -4.32 10.89
N PRO A 99 -3.78 -3.13 10.30
CA PRO A 99 -4.99 -2.34 10.43
C PRO A 99 -6.15 -2.95 9.65
N THR A 100 -7.38 -2.69 10.10
CA THR A 100 -8.62 -3.06 9.41
C THR A 100 -9.18 -1.87 8.65
N ALA A 101 -9.41 -2.01 7.35
CA ALA A 101 -9.97 -0.95 6.50
C ALA A 101 -11.44 -1.23 6.16
N TYR A 102 -12.30 -0.25 6.41
CA TYR A 102 -13.72 -0.25 6.05
C TYR A 102 -13.95 0.67 4.86
N LYS A 103 -14.63 0.16 3.83
CA LYS A 103 -15.04 0.95 2.68
C LYS A 103 -16.19 1.90 3.08
N VAL A 104 -16.04 3.18 2.77
CA VAL A 104 -17.04 4.23 3.02
C VAL A 104 -17.40 4.89 1.70
N ASP A 105 -18.66 4.82 1.27
CA ASP A 105 -19.12 5.46 0.04
C ASP A 105 -19.68 6.85 0.35
N ILE A 106 -18.96 7.88 -0.05
CA ILE A 106 -19.28 9.29 0.20
C ILE A 106 -20.11 9.84 -0.96
N PRO A 107 -21.39 10.24 -0.72
CA PRO A 107 -22.31 10.61 -1.80
C PRO A 107 -21.97 11.94 -2.48
N ARG A 108 -21.28 12.85 -1.81
CA ARG A 108 -20.84 14.15 -2.34
C ARG A 108 -19.58 14.65 -1.62
N THR A 109 -18.80 15.46 -2.28
CA THR A 109 -17.65 16.15 -1.67
C THR A 109 -18.14 17.22 -0.71
N ASP A 110 -17.92 17.01 0.61
CA ASP A 110 -18.36 17.95 1.67
C ASP A 110 -17.64 17.63 2.99
N TYR A 111 -17.97 18.36 4.05
CA TYR A 111 -17.62 18.02 5.43
C TYR A 111 -18.52 16.92 5.99
N TYR A 112 -17.90 15.98 6.69
CA TYR A 112 -18.55 14.88 7.40
C TYR A 112 -18.11 14.87 8.85
N TYR A 113 -18.94 14.28 9.71
CA TYR A 113 -18.65 14.08 11.12
C TYR A 113 -18.48 12.59 11.39
N ILE A 114 -17.44 12.29 12.14
CA ILE A 114 -17.16 10.93 12.62
C ILE A 114 -17.38 10.99 14.14
N LYS A 115 -18.25 10.13 14.62
CA LYS A 115 -18.47 9.91 16.04
C LYS A 115 -17.79 8.61 16.42
N ILE A 116 -16.97 8.64 17.46
CA ILE A 116 -16.32 7.46 18.06
C ILE A 116 -16.89 7.29 19.48
N ASN A 117 -17.08 6.03 19.86
CA ASN A 117 -17.51 5.68 21.21
C ASN A 117 -16.81 4.37 21.61
N GLY A 118 -16.08 4.37 22.72
CA GLY A 118 -15.37 3.18 23.22
C GLY A 118 -16.29 2.07 23.65
N CYS A 119 -15.88 0.83 23.48
CA CYS A 119 -16.64 -0.35 23.88
C CYS A 119 -16.41 -0.75 25.36
N SER A 120 -15.32 -0.26 25.97
CA SER A 120 -14.91 -0.57 27.35
C SER A 120 -15.43 0.45 28.35
N SER A 121 -15.60 0.03 29.61
CA SER A 121 -15.86 0.96 30.73
C SER A 121 -14.61 1.72 31.18
N LYS A 122 -13.44 1.31 30.71
CA LYS A 122 -12.17 2.03 30.90
C LYS A 122 -11.88 2.83 29.65
N SER A 123 -11.22 3.96 29.81
CA SER A 123 -10.68 4.71 28.69
C SER A 123 -9.57 3.91 28.04
N GLU A 124 -9.76 3.57 26.76
CA GLU A 124 -8.82 2.81 25.92
C GLU A 124 -8.49 3.62 24.68
N SER A 125 -7.24 3.47 24.20
CA SER A 125 -6.80 4.17 23.01
C SER A 125 -7.47 3.61 21.75
N TYR A 126 -7.64 4.46 20.76
CA TYR A 126 -8.02 4.08 19.41
C TYR A 126 -7.20 4.85 18.39
N LEU A 127 -7.10 4.27 17.22
CA LEU A 127 -6.43 4.87 16.08
C LEU A 127 -7.28 4.68 14.83
N PHE A 128 -7.46 5.75 14.06
CA PHE A 128 -8.05 5.63 12.74
C PHE A 128 -7.47 6.63 11.74
N LEU A 129 -7.65 6.32 10.47
CA LEU A 129 -7.42 7.20 9.33
C LEU A 129 -8.68 7.17 8.47
N ILE A 130 -9.00 8.27 7.78
CA ILE A 130 -10.12 8.29 6.84
C ILE A 130 -9.79 9.06 5.57
N GLY A 131 -10.12 8.47 4.41
CA GLY A 131 -9.84 9.05 3.09
C GLY A 131 -9.33 8.03 2.08
N SER A 132 -8.15 8.25 1.54
CA SER A 132 -7.45 7.25 0.70
C SER A 132 -7.12 6.00 1.51
N PRO A 133 -6.95 4.82 0.88
CA PRO A 133 -6.47 3.64 1.58
C PRO A 133 -5.06 3.89 2.14
N THR A 134 -4.71 3.17 3.19
CA THR A 134 -3.31 3.02 3.60
C THR A 134 -2.59 2.05 2.67
N TYR A 135 -1.27 2.15 2.60
CA TYR A 135 -0.46 1.27 1.76
C TYR A 135 0.50 0.43 2.60
N SER A 136 0.68 -0.80 2.18
CA SER A 136 1.73 -1.69 2.69
C SER A 136 2.74 -2.00 1.59
N VAL A 137 3.95 -2.37 2.00
CA VAL A 137 5.03 -2.77 1.09
C VAL A 137 5.42 -4.21 1.35
N ASN A 138 5.76 -4.93 0.29
CA ASN A 138 6.27 -6.29 0.39
C ASN A 138 7.15 -6.59 -0.82
N ASN A 139 7.68 -7.80 -0.90
CA ASN A 139 8.47 -8.26 -2.02
C ASN A 139 8.19 -9.73 -2.32
N TYR A 140 8.47 -10.11 -3.56
CA TYR A 140 8.42 -11.49 -3.99
C TYR A 140 9.60 -11.81 -4.89
N SER A 141 10.11 -13.05 -4.82
CA SER A 141 11.24 -13.53 -5.63
C SER A 141 10.85 -14.78 -6.38
N VAL A 142 11.04 -14.78 -7.70
CA VAL A 142 10.71 -15.90 -8.58
C VAL A 142 11.92 -16.28 -9.45
N LYS A 143 12.16 -17.56 -9.60
CA LYS A 143 13.15 -18.09 -10.57
C LYS A 143 12.58 -17.99 -11.99
N CYS A 144 13.47 -17.88 -12.99
CA CYS A 144 13.02 -17.91 -14.37
C CYS A 144 12.36 -19.26 -14.72
N THR A 145 11.39 -19.22 -15.62
CA THR A 145 10.61 -20.39 -16.05
C THR A 145 11.47 -21.43 -16.80
N GLU A 146 12.57 -20.99 -17.42
CA GLU A 146 13.54 -21.84 -18.12
C GLU A 146 14.43 -22.65 -17.18
N GLY A 147 14.44 -22.33 -15.88
CA GLY A 147 15.33 -22.97 -14.91
C GLY A 147 16.79 -22.58 -15.12
N THR A 148 17.67 -23.55 -15.39
CA THR A 148 19.09 -23.28 -15.67
C THR A 148 19.26 -22.70 -17.06
N VAL A 149 19.77 -21.48 -17.13
CA VAL A 149 20.06 -20.76 -18.39
C VAL A 149 21.53 -20.93 -18.72
N SER A 150 21.82 -21.54 -19.87
CA SER A 150 23.17 -21.69 -20.39
C SER A 150 23.41 -20.75 -21.57
N MET A 151 24.51 -20.04 -21.54
CA MET A 151 25.00 -19.15 -22.59
C MET A 151 26.30 -19.73 -23.13
N THR A 152 26.30 -20.16 -24.39
CA THR A 152 27.39 -20.96 -24.99
C THR A 152 28.18 -20.21 -26.07
N GLN A 153 27.84 -18.98 -26.35
CA GLN A 153 28.54 -18.13 -27.32
C GLN A 153 29.30 -17.01 -26.63
N SER A 154 30.38 -16.54 -27.21
CA SER A 154 31.22 -15.47 -26.64
C SER A 154 30.56 -14.09 -26.64
N ASN A 155 29.49 -13.87 -27.42
CA ASN A 155 28.64 -12.68 -27.41
C ASN A 155 27.25 -13.06 -27.88
N GLY A 156 26.22 -12.54 -27.23
CA GLY A 156 24.85 -12.81 -27.62
C GLY A 156 23.82 -12.25 -26.65
N ASN A 157 22.57 -12.50 -27.00
CA ASN A 157 21.41 -12.16 -26.17
C ASN A 157 20.65 -13.42 -25.82
N LYS A 158 20.15 -13.48 -24.59
CA LYS A 158 19.24 -14.52 -24.11
C LYS A 158 18.01 -13.88 -23.50
N ILE A 159 16.85 -14.37 -23.88
CA ILE A 159 15.59 -13.96 -23.24
C ILE A 159 15.23 -15.02 -22.20
N VAL A 160 14.80 -14.58 -21.04
CA VAL A 160 14.28 -15.42 -19.96
C VAL A 160 12.98 -14.82 -19.43
N HIS A 161 12.10 -15.66 -18.90
CA HIS A 161 10.78 -15.27 -18.45
C HIS A 161 10.57 -15.55 -16.95
N PHE A 162 9.73 -14.74 -16.33
CA PHE A 162 9.34 -14.86 -14.92
C PHE A 162 7.83 -14.70 -14.85
N ASP A 163 7.15 -15.64 -14.21
CA ASP A 163 5.71 -15.61 -14.08
C ASP A 163 5.28 -15.34 -12.64
N LEU A 164 4.62 -14.21 -12.45
CA LEU A 164 4.03 -13.76 -11.19
C LEU A 164 2.50 -13.73 -11.25
N THR A 165 1.90 -14.21 -12.33
CA THR A 165 0.44 -14.12 -12.54
C THR A 165 -0.36 -15.07 -11.64
N SER A 166 0.26 -16.16 -11.20
CA SER A 166 -0.35 -17.20 -10.36
C SER A 166 0.05 -17.10 -8.88
N VAL A 167 0.76 -16.04 -8.49
CA VAL A 167 1.22 -15.87 -7.10
C VAL A 167 0.10 -15.23 -6.28
N GLU A 168 -0.56 -16.01 -5.45
CA GLU A 168 -1.70 -15.58 -4.61
C GLU A 168 -1.29 -14.57 -3.54
N ASP A 169 -0.03 -14.63 -3.07
CA ASP A 169 0.50 -13.72 -2.06
C ASP A 169 0.71 -12.28 -2.55
N ILE A 170 0.66 -12.03 -3.87
CA ILE A 170 0.80 -10.69 -4.42
C ILE A 170 -0.60 -10.09 -4.65
N PRO A 171 -0.97 -9.01 -3.95
CA PRO A 171 -2.24 -8.33 -4.18
C PRO A 171 -2.39 -7.85 -5.63
N LYS A 172 -3.59 -7.97 -6.20
CA LYS A 172 -3.87 -7.65 -7.62
C LYS A 172 -3.55 -6.21 -7.99
N ASP A 173 -3.70 -5.29 -7.03
CA ASP A 173 -3.46 -3.86 -7.20
C ASP A 173 -2.05 -3.45 -6.77
N ALA A 174 -1.14 -4.42 -6.57
CA ALA A 174 0.24 -4.15 -6.21
C ALA A 174 1.00 -3.50 -7.36
N ILE A 175 1.69 -2.39 -7.05
CA ILE A 175 2.49 -1.59 -7.99
C ILE A 175 3.97 -1.71 -7.63
N VAL A 176 4.80 -1.99 -8.61
CA VAL A 176 6.24 -2.18 -8.42
C VAL A 176 6.95 -0.84 -8.17
N TYR A 177 7.76 -0.77 -7.13
CA TYR A 177 8.62 0.39 -6.86
C TYR A 177 10.12 0.09 -7.00
N SER A 178 10.52 -1.19 -6.99
CA SER A 178 11.90 -1.61 -7.17
C SER A 178 11.93 -3.01 -7.78
N VAL A 179 12.96 -3.30 -8.57
CA VAL A 179 13.26 -4.63 -9.10
C VAL A 179 14.73 -4.95 -8.91
N SER A 180 15.04 -6.23 -8.71
CA SER A 180 16.42 -6.72 -8.63
C SER A 180 16.52 -8.10 -9.29
N MET A 181 17.66 -8.38 -9.92
CA MET A 181 17.95 -9.70 -10.44
C MET A 181 19.15 -10.35 -9.74
N PHE A 182 18.98 -11.57 -9.29
CA PHE A 182 19.98 -12.36 -8.58
C PHE A 182 20.40 -13.60 -9.38
N GLY A 183 21.44 -14.28 -8.88
CA GLY A 183 21.96 -15.49 -9.52
C GLY A 183 22.80 -15.23 -10.77
N ILE A 184 23.12 -13.96 -11.06
CA ILE A 184 23.81 -13.52 -12.26
C ILE A 184 25.27 -13.21 -11.95
N ARG A 185 26.20 -13.78 -12.73
CA ARG A 185 27.61 -13.39 -12.65
C ARG A 185 27.85 -12.08 -13.38
N THR A 186 28.12 -11.03 -12.61
CA THR A 186 28.28 -9.65 -13.10
C THR A 186 29.37 -9.45 -14.15
N THR A 187 30.38 -10.32 -14.15
CA THR A 187 31.49 -10.27 -15.13
C THR A 187 31.17 -10.89 -16.49
N ALA A 188 30.06 -11.62 -16.61
CA ALA A 188 29.67 -12.33 -17.82
C ALA A 188 28.47 -11.67 -18.54
N VAL A 189 27.65 -10.93 -17.81
CA VAL A 189 26.50 -10.20 -18.36
C VAL A 189 26.85 -8.72 -18.49
N LYS A 190 26.58 -8.16 -19.65
CA LYS A 190 26.88 -6.75 -20.01
C LYS A 190 25.74 -5.81 -19.65
N SER A 191 24.53 -6.24 -19.96
CA SER A 191 23.30 -5.47 -19.71
C SER A 191 22.11 -6.40 -19.46
N ILE A 192 21.12 -5.90 -18.72
CA ILE A 192 19.84 -6.56 -18.50
C ILE A 192 18.74 -5.55 -18.76
N LYS A 193 17.92 -5.83 -19.77
CA LYS A 193 16.71 -5.08 -20.07
C LYS A 193 15.52 -5.92 -19.62
N LEU A 194 14.80 -5.45 -18.61
CA LEU A 194 13.61 -6.09 -18.06
C LEU A 194 12.36 -5.46 -18.64
N LYS A 195 11.35 -6.27 -18.96
CA LYS A 195 10.07 -5.81 -19.51
C LYS A 195 8.92 -6.43 -18.73
N ASN A 196 8.00 -5.60 -18.32
CA ASN A 196 6.69 -6.02 -17.81
C ASN A 196 5.78 -6.31 -19.01
N GLU A 197 5.28 -7.54 -19.14
CA GLU A 197 4.52 -7.94 -20.33
C GLU A 197 3.06 -7.48 -20.30
N LYS A 198 2.53 -7.09 -19.14
CA LYS A 198 1.15 -6.61 -19.02
C LYS A 198 0.99 -5.18 -19.56
N ASP A 199 1.86 -4.27 -19.18
CA ASP A 199 1.81 -2.85 -19.58
C ASP A 199 2.89 -2.45 -20.60
N LYS A 200 3.74 -3.42 -21.01
CA LYS A 200 4.82 -3.28 -22.01
C LYS A 200 5.93 -2.30 -21.64
N LYS A 201 6.01 -1.87 -20.40
CA LYS A 201 7.07 -0.97 -19.93
C LYS A 201 8.40 -1.69 -19.78
N GLU A 202 9.47 -1.02 -20.18
CA GLU A 202 10.83 -1.56 -20.19
C GLU A 202 11.73 -0.81 -19.23
N ILE A 203 12.64 -1.54 -18.59
CA ILE A 203 13.58 -1.03 -17.59
C ILE A 203 14.98 -1.55 -17.91
N LEU A 204 15.97 -0.67 -17.96
CA LEU A 204 17.38 -1.07 -17.97
C LEU A 204 17.88 -1.14 -16.53
N LEU A 205 18.37 -2.31 -16.12
CA LEU A 205 18.93 -2.49 -14.78
C LEU A 205 20.34 -1.88 -14.70
N GLU A 206 20.67 -1.36 -13.52
CA GLU A 206 21.99 -0.78 -13.26
C GLU A 206 23.05 -1.88 -13.26
N LYS A 207 24.10 -1.67 -14.03
CA LYS A 207 25.18 -2.65 -14.22
C LYS A 207 25.88 -2.94 -12.88
N TYR A 208 26.27 -4.18 -12.68
CA TYR A 208 26.93 -4.75 -11.51
C TYR A 208 26.03 -4.98 -10.28
N VAL A 209 25.02 -4.17 -10.05
CA VAL A 209 24.06 -4.35 -8.96
C VAL A 209 22.77 -4.99 -9.43
N TRP A 210 22.48 -4.93 -10.71
CA TRP A 210 21.34 -5.52 -11.40
C TRP A 210 20.00 -5.20 -10.71
N ASN A 211 19.85 -3.93 -10.33
CA ASN A 211 18.60 -3.43 -9.76
C ASN A 211 18.16 -2.14 -10.46
N LYS A 212 16.93 -1.74 -10.20
CA LYS A 212 16.37 -0.44 -10.50
C LYS A 212 15.36 -0.06 -9.43
N LYS A 213 15.56 1.11 -8.85
CA LYS A 213 14.71 1.71 -7.81
C LYS A 213 13.86 2.85 -8.37
N ALA A 214 13.00 3.42 -7.52
CA ALA A 214 12.14 4.57 -7.82
C ALA A 214 11.22 4.35 -9.05
N LEU A 215 10.69 3.13 -9.18
CA LEU A 215 9.82 2.75 -10.30
C LEU A 215 8.34 3.05 -10.06
N ILE A 216 7.95 3.50 -8.87
CA ILE A 216 6.56 3.67 -8.47
C ILE A 216 5.76 4.56 -9.44
N ALA A 217 6.38 5.64 -9.94
CA ALA A 217 5.76 6.54 -10.92
C ALA A 217 5.49 5.88 -12.29
N MET A 218 6.06 4.72 -12.55
CA MET A 218 5.75 3.93 -13.75
C MET A 218 4.46 3.12 -13.60
N GLU A 219 3.91 3.00 -12.40
CA GLU A 219 2.66 2.27 -12.10
C GLU A 219 2.62 0.85 -12.70
N MET A 220 3.75 0.16 -12.71
CA MET A 220 3.85 -1.18 -13.27
C MET A 220 3.18 -2.20 -12.33
N PRO A 221 2.26 -3.04 -12.81
CA PRO A 221 1.64 -4.05 -11.98
C PRO A 221 2.66 -5.13 -11.57
N ALA A 222 2.67 -5.51 -10.29
CA ALA A 222 3.52 -6.60 -9.80
C ALA A 222 3.05 -7.96 -10.34
N VAL A 223 1.72 -8.17 -10.38
CA VAL A 223 1.08 -9.37 -10.95
C VAL A 223 1.13 -9.31 -12.47
N SER A 224 2.19 -9.86 -13.03
CA SER A 224 2.49 -9.87 -14.48
C SER A 224 3.44 -11.01 -14.83
N THR A 225 3.49 -11.37 -16.10
CA THR A 225 4.66 -12.03 -16.67
C THR A 225 5.72 -10.98 -16.98
N TRP A 226 6.97 -11.30 -16.69
CA TRP A 226 8.13 -10.46 -16.96
C TRP A 226 9.09 -11.18 -17.90
N SER A 227 9.72 -10.46 -18.80
CA SER A 227 10.83 -10.98 -19.61
C SER A 227 12.10 -10.16 -19.39
N ALA A 228 13.24 -10.82 -19.41
CA ALA A 228 14.53 -10.15 -19.35
C ALA A 228 15.40 -10.53 -20.54
N ILE A 229 15.93 -9.52 -21.24
CA ILE A 229 16.94 -9.68 -22.27
C ILE A 229 18.30 -9.51 -21.60
N LEU A 230 19.06 -10.61 -21.56
CA LEU A 230 20.40 -10.67 -20.99
C LEU A 230 21.42 -10.57 -22.13
N GLU A 231 22.15 -9.47 -22.23
CA GLU A 231 23.32 -9.36 -23.12
C GLU A 231 24.55 -9.89 -22.41
N TYR A 232 25.28 -10.84 -23.02
CA TYR A 232 26.41 -11.50 -22.39
C TYR A 232 27.64 -11.57 -23.30
N ASN A 233 28.82 -11.78 -22.69
CA ASN A 233 30.11 -11.83 -23.39
C ASN A 233 30.99 -13.03 -23.03
N LYS A 234 30.48 -13.96 -22.24
CA LYS A 234 31.19 -15.17 -21.82
C LYS A 234 30.24 -16.35 -21.71
N ASN A 235 30.77 -17.54 -21.91
CA ASN A 235 30.03 -18.76 -21.60
C ASN A 235 29.76 -18.85 -20.10
N ILE A 236 28.52 -19.09 -19.77
CA ILE A 236 28.07 -19.15 -18.37
C ILE A 236 26.76 -19.94 -18.26
N SER A 237 26.59 -20.59 -17.12
CA SER A 237 25.33 -21.22 -16.74
C SER A 237 24.91 -20.78 -15.34
N PHE A 238 23.65 -20.38 -15.17
CA PHE A 238 23.09 -19.87 -13.93
C PHE A 238 21.56 -19.94 -13.93
N ILE A 239 20.95 -19.70 -12.78
CA ILE A 239 19.48 -19.61 -12.62
C ILE A 239 19.15 -18.16 -12.25
N PRO A 240 18.65 -17.35 -13.21
CA PRO A 240 18.20 -16.01 -12.90
C PRO A 240 17.00 -16.03 -11.94
N THR A 241 17.03 -15.13 -10.96
CA THR A 241 15.92 -14.91 -10.04
C THR A 241 15.55 -13.44 -10.07
N LEU A 242 14.30 -13.15 -10.39
CA LEU A 242 13.73 -11.79 -10.32
C LEU A 242 13.12 -11.58 -8.94
N ARG A 243 13.46 -10.49 -8.28
CA ARG A 243 12.75 -9.96 -7.13
C ARG A 243 12.02 -8.69 -7.55
N VAL A 244 10.76 -8.60 -7.22
CA VAL A 244 9.95 -7.40 -7.30
C VAL A 244 9.62 -6.91 -5.90
N ASP A 245 9.87 -5.63 -5.62
CA ASP A 245 9.42 -4.95 -4.41
C ASP A 245 8.23 -4.09 -4.81
N TYR A 246 7.12 -4.20 -4.09
CA TYR A 246 5.85 -3.57 -4.46
C TYR A 246 5.13 -2.93 -3.28
N ALA A 247 4.36 -1.88 -3.59
CA ALA A 247 3.41 -1.25 -2.68
C ALA A 247 1.98 -1.62 -3.11
N TYR A 248 1.09 -1.81 -2.14
CA TYR A 248 -0.31 -2.15 -2.41
C TYR A 248 -1.23 -1.51 -1.39
N PRO A 249 -2.45 -1.11 -1.81
CA PRO A 249 -3.44 -0.59 -0.90
C PRO A 249 -3.95 -1.69 0.03
N VAL A 250 -4.11 -1.37 1.31
CA VAL A 250 -4.68 -2.29 2.29
C VAL A 250 -6.20 -2.22 2.21
N TYR A 251 -6.80 -3.25 1.61
CA TYR A 251 -8.23 -3.47 1.61
C TYR A 251 -8.54 -4.68 2.47
N ASN A 252 -9.14 -4.48 3.62
CA ASN A 252 -9.59 -5.62 4.40
C ASN A 252 -10.93 -6.10 3.83
N THR A 253 -10.91 -7.25 3.15
CA THR A 253 -12.09 -7.88 2.55
C THR A 253 -12.87 -8.76 3.54
N MET A 254 -12.51 -8.79 4.81
CA MET A 254 -13.01 -9.78 5.77
C MET A 254 -14.13 -9.30 6.70
N ILE A 255 -14.83 -8.20 6.41
CA ILE A 255 -16.07 -7.90 7.14
C ILE A 255 -17.12 -7.41 6.14
N GLN A 256 -17.90 -8.34 5.63
CA GLN A 256 -19.26 -8.10 5.15
C GLN A 256 -20.20 -8.35 6.31
#